data_0d1326efc911f8c760c85702ebbb4838
#
_entry.id   0d1326efc911f8c760c85702ebbb4838
#
_cell.length_a   1.000
_cell.length_b   1.000
_cell.length_c   1.000
_cell.angle_alpha   90.00
_cell.angle_beta   90.00
_cell.angle_gamma   90.00
#
_symmetry.space_group_name_H-M   'P 1'
#
loop_
_entity.id
_entity.type
_entity.pdbx_description
1 polymer ?
#
loop_
_entity_poly.entity_id
_entity_poly.type
_entity_poly.pdbx_seq_one_letter_code
_entity_poly.pdbx_strand_id
1 'polypeptide(L)'
;MVIGEGPGAQEDASGLPFVGRAGQLLDQMLASVGIDSNRDAYICNVVKCRPPENRKPTPLEMAACRPWLWRQIAAVDPAVIVLTGASALEGVLGVKGGISQLRGRWQQGKEEPLAGRWMLPIFHPSYLLRNPSREQGSPKWLTWHDLQDVKRRLEGL
;
A
#
# COMPACT_ATOMS: atom_id res chain seq x y z
N MET A 1 6.26 3.01 5.54
CA MET A 1 6.38 2.64 4.11
C MET A 1 5.01 2.28 3.56
N VAL A 2 4.70 2.68 2.33
CA VAL A 2 3.44 2.33 1.67
C VAL A 2 3.76 1.51 0.43
N ILE A 3 3.13 0.35 0.28
CA ILE A 3 3.36 -0.57 -0.84
C ILE A 3 2.06 -0.77 -1.59
N GLY A 4 2.08 -0.47 -2.90
CA GLY A 4 0.96 -0.64 -3.81
C GLY A 4 1.19 -1.75 -4.82
N GLU A 5 0.36 -1.76 -5.87
CA GLU A 5 0.35 -2.80 -6.90
C GLU A 5 1.45 -2.60 -7.94
N GLY A 6 1.34 -1.57 -8.74
CA GLY A 6 2.26 -1.29 -9.85
C GLY A 6 1.99 0.06 -10.50
N PRO A 7 2.91 0.50 -11.38
CA PRO A 7 2.75 1.77 -12.08
C PRO A 7 1.57 1.73 -13.05
N GLY A 8 0.80 2.82 -13.11
CA GLY A 8 -0.15 3.10 -14.18
C GLY A 8 0.47 3.95 -15.28
N ALA A 9 -0.36 4.50 -16.18
CA ALA A 9 0.11 5.30 -17.31
C ALA A 9 0.91 6.54 -16.87
N GLN A 10 0.44 7.26 -15.86
CA GLN A 10 1.09 8.49 -15.40
C GLN A 10 2.38 8.19 -14.64
N GLU A 11 2.41 7.11 -13.87
CA GLU A 11 3.61 6.63 -13.19
C GLU A 11 4.67 6.16 -14.19
N ASP A 12 4.25 5.43 -15.22
CA ASP A 12 5.13 4.98 -16.30
C ASP A 12 5.76 6.15 -17.05
N ALA A 13 4.98 7.20 -17.32
CA ALA A 13 5.46 8.40 -18.00
C ALA A 13 6.42 9.25 -17.16
N SER A 14 6.18 9.35 -15.85
CA SER A 14 6.94 10.24 -14.94
C SER A 14 8.10 9.55 -14.22
N GLY A 15 8.05 8.23 -14.10
CA GLY A 15 9.01 7.46 -13.29
C GLY A 15 8.78 7.55 -11.78
N LEU A 16 7.67 8.14 -11.34
CA LEU A 16 7.35 8.31 -9.92
C LEU A 16 6.15 7.43 -9.53
N PRO A 17 6.13 6.82 -8.32
CA PRO A 17 4.99 6.06 -7.85
C PRO A 17 3.83 6.96 -7.42
N PHE A 18 2.60 6.47 -7.61
CA PHE A 18 1.38 7.10 -7.07
C PHE A 18 1.20 8.58 -7.44
N VAL A 19 1.38 8.93 -8.71
CA VAL A 19 1.18 10.33 -9.21
C VAL A 19 -0.15 10.54 -9.94
N GLY A 20 -0.88 9.46 -10.24
CA GLY A 20 -2.20 9.52 -10.85
C GLY A 20 -3.31 9.86 -9.85
N ARG A 21 -4.58 9.71 -10.27
CA ARG A 21 -5.75 10.02 -9.42
C ARG A 21 -5.78 9.21 -8.14
N ALA A 22 -5.45 7.92 -8.21
CA ALA A 22 -5.37 7.06 -7.03
C ALA A 22 -4.29 7.53 -6.06
N GLY A 23 -3.13 7.94 -6.57
CA GLY A 23 -2.04 8.48 -5.76
C GLY A 23 -2.39 9.80 -5.09
N GLN A 24 -3.09 10.69 -5.81
CA GLN A 24 -3.58 11.95 -5.25
C GLN A 24 -4.57 11.72 -4.11
N LEU A 25 -5.47 10.73 -4.25
CA LEU A 25 -6.38 10.35 -3.18
C LEU A 25 -5.62 9.81 -1.97
N LEU A 26 -4.63 8.95 -2.19
CA LEU A 26 -3.78 8.44 -1.11
C LEU A 26 -3.09 9.58 -0.35
N ASP A 27 -2.52 10.55 -1.07
CA ASP A 27 -1.89 11.73 -0.46
C ASP A 27 -2.87 12.51 0.42
N GLN A 28 -4.08 12.72 -0.07
CA GLN A 28 -5.14 13.42 0.68
C GLN A 28 -5.55 12.64 1.93
N MET A 29 -5.69 11.33 1.82
CA MET A 29 -6.08 10.48 2.95
C MET A 29 -4.99 10.43 4.02
N LEU A 30 -3.73 10.30 3.64
CA LEU A 30 -2.59 10.36 4.55
C LEU A 30 -2.53 11.73 5.25
N ALA A 31 -2.68 12.82 4.49
CA ALA A 31 -2.70 14.16 5.03
C ALA A 31 -3.83 14.36 6.06
N SER A 32 -4.99 13.74 5.83
CA SER A 32 -6.15 13.86 6.74
C SER A 32 -5.90 13.26 8.13
N VAL A 33 -4.91 12.37 8.25
CA VAL A 33 -4.49 11.80 9.53
C VAL A 33 -3.13 12.35 10.00
N GLY A 34 -2.65 13.42 9.36
CA GLY A 34 -1.41 14.09 9.76
C GLY A 34 -0.13 13.37 9.29
N ILE A 35 -0.20 12.63 8.19
CA ILE A 35 0.96 12.00 7.56
C ILE A 35 1.23 12.72 6.23
N ASP A 36 2.41 13.31 6.09
CA ASP A 36 2.87 13.92 4.85
C ASP A 36 3.53 12.84 3.99
N SER A 37 2.93 12.53 2.83
CA SER A 37 3.41 11.45 1.95
C SER A 37 4.82 11.71 1.40
N ASN A 38 5.25 12.97 1.30
CA ASN A 38 6.58 13.33 0.79
C ASN A 38 7.67 13.31 1.88
N ARG A 39 7.29 13.53 3.12
CA ARG A 39 8.24 13.64 4.24
C ARG A 39 8.25 12.42 5.14
N ASP A 40 7.06 11.88 5.43
CA ASP A 40 6.87 10.87 6.48
C ASP A 40 6.76 9.46 5.93
N ALA A 41 6.65 9.30 4.60
CA ALA A 41 6.43 8.01 3.96
C ALA A 41 7.39 7.76 2.80
N TYR A 42 7.76 6.50 2.62
CA TYR A 42 8.37 5.99 1.39
C TYR A 42 7.33 5.15 0.67
N ILE A 43 7.07 5.45 -0.60
CA ILE A 43 6.01 4.83 -1.39
C ILE A 43 6.61 4.05 -2.55
N CYS A 44 6.21 2.79 -2.70
CA CYS A 44 6.63 1.94 -3.81
C CYS A 44 5.53 0.93 -4.17
N ASN A 45 5.83 0.02 -5.09
CA ASN A 45 4.90 -1.00 -5.59
C ASN A 45 5.54 -2.39 -5.56
N VAL A 46 4.70 -3.44 -5.55
CA VAL A 46 5.18 -4.83 -5.61
C VAL A 46 5.77 -5.17 -6.97
N VAL A 47 5.29 -4.57 -8.07
CA VAL A 47 5.95 -4.64 -9.38
C VAL A 47 6.47 -3.26 -9.77
N LYS A 48 7.61 -3.24 -10.48
CA LYS A 48 8.34 -2.01 -10.81
C LYS A 48 8.03 -1.48 -12.21
N CYS A 49 7.44 -2.32 -13.07
CA CYS A 49 7.05 -1.98 -14.43
C CYS A 49 5.52 -2.04 -14.56
N ARG A 50 4.99 -1.19 -15.44
CA ARG A 50 3.56 -1.16 -15.74
C ARG A 50 3.13 -2.46 -16.42
N PRO A 51 2.16 -3.22 -15.84
CA PRO A 51 1.62 -4.40 -16.52
C PRO A 51 0.88 -4.01 -17.81
N PRO A 52 0.89 -4.87 -18.84
CA PRO A 52 0.16 -4.62 -20.09
C PRO A 52 -1.31 -4.30 -19.81
N GLU A 53 -1.84 -3.25 -20.45
CA GLU A 53 -3.24 -2.83 -20.35
C GLU A 53 -3.70 -2.53 -18.91
N ASN A 54 -2.77 -2.17 -18.03
CA ASN A 54 -3.02 -1.92 -16.59
C ASN A 54 -3.67 -3.10 -15.87
N ARG A 55 -3.49 -4.34 -16.37
CA ARG A 55 -4.00 -5.51 -15.69
C ARG A 55 -3.31 -5.74 -14.35
N LYS A 56 -3.92 -6.56 -13.50
CA LYS A 56 -3.30 -7.03 -12.26
C LYS A 56 -1.99 -7.77 -12.57
N PRO A 57 -0.90 -7.52 -11.82
CA PRO A 57 0.33 -8.28 -11.99
C PRO A 57 0.11 -9.75 -11.67
N THR A 58 0.81 -10.62 -12.44
CA THR A 58 0.80 -12.05 -12.19
C THR A 58 1.70 -12.40 -11.01
N PRO A 59 1.50 -13.58 -10.37
CA PRO A 59 2.41 -14.05 -9.33
C PRO A 59 3.88 -14.14 -9.77
N LEU A 60 4.13 -14.51 -11.04
CA LEU A 60 5.48 -14.55 -11.59
C LEU A 60 6.11 -13.16 -11.73
N GLU A 61 5.32 -12.17 -12.13
CA GLU A 61 5.78 -10.77 -12.22
C GLU A 61 6.11 -10.22 -10.82
N MET A 62 5.26 -10.48 -9.84
CA MET A 62 5.51 -10.10 -8.46
C MET A 62 6.76 -10.78 -7.91
N ALA A 63 6.96 -12.08 -8.18
CA ALA A 63 8.15 -12.82 -7.78
C ALA A 63 9.42 -12.26 -8.43
N ALA A 64 9.36 -11.86 -9.69
CA ALA A 64 10.49 -11.27 -10.41
C ALA A 64 10.93 -9.93 -9.82
N CYS A 65 9.98 -9.11 -9.35
CA CYS A 65 10.27 -7.81 -8.75
C CYS A 65 10.57 -7.88 -7.23
N ARG A 66 10.26 -9.00 -6.58
CA ARG A 66 10.40 -9.15 -5.12
C ARG A 66 11.80 -8.87 -4.59
N PRO A 67 12.91 -9.28 -5.23
CA PRO A 67 14.24 -8.94 -4.76
C PRO A 67 14.49 -7.44 -4.62
N TRP A 68 13.93 -6.64 -5.53
CA TRP A 68 14.01 -5.18 -5.49
C TRP A 68 13.19 -4.61 -4.33
N LEU A 69 11.98 -5.11 -4.15
CA LEU A 69 11.10 -4.71 -3.04
C LEU A 69 11.75 -5.04 -1.69
N TRP A 70 12.32 -6.24 -1.54
CA TRP A 70 13.00 -6.65 -0.32
C TRP A 70 14.19 -5.74 0.01
N ARG A 71 14.96 -5.32 -1.01
CA ARG A 71 16.04 -4.35 -0.85
C ARG A 71 15.53 -2.99 -0.41
N GLN A 72 14.41 -2.54 -0.96
CA GLN A 72 13.80 -1.28 -0.55
C GLN A 72 13.33 -1.33 0.91
N ILE A 73 12.69 -2.41 1.32
CA ILE A 73 12.26 -2.59 2.71
C ILE A 73 13.45 -2.58 3.65
N ALA A 74 14.52 -3.30 3.32
CA ALA A 74 15.74 -3.33 4.13
C ALA A 74 16.41 -1.95 4.22
N ALA A 75 16.49 -1.21 3.11
CA ALA A 75 17.13 0.09 3.05
C ALA A 75 16.32 1.19 3.78
N VAL A 76 15.01 1.19 3.64
CA VAL A 76 14.12 2.14 4.32
C VAL A 76 13.99 1.80 5.80
N ASP A 77 14.07 0.53 6.14
CA ASP A 77 13.93 0.03 7.51
C ASP A 77 12.65 0.54 8.19
N PRO A 78 11.45 0.35 7.59
CA PRO A 78 10.23 0.89 8.15
C PRO A 78 9.76 0.10 9.36
N ALA A 79 9.30 0.80 10.39
CA ALA A 79 8.62 0.17 11.52
C ALA A 79 7.19 -0.26 11.15
N VAL A 80 6.55 0.50 10.26
CA VAL A 80 5.18 0.26 9.80
C VAL A 80 5.13 0.23 8.28
N ILE A 81 4.44 -0.78 7.75
CA ILE A 81 4.18 -0.94 6.31
C ILE A 81 2.67 -0.95 6.09
N VAL A 82 2.20 -0.10 5.18
CA VAL A 82 0.81 -0.08 4.74
C VAL A 82 0.73 -0.80 3.40
N LEU A 83 -0.10 -1.85 3.33
CA LEU A 83 -0.30 -2.66 2.13
C LEU A 83 -1.59 -2.23 1.44
N THR A 84 -1.48 -1.57 0.29
CA THR A 84 -2.64 -1.01 -0.40
C THR A 84 -3.21 -1.98 -1.42
N GLY A 85 -4.25 -2.69 -1.02
CA GLY A 85 -5.01 -3.58 -1.88
C GLY A 85 -4.51 -5.02 -1.94
N ALA A 86 -5.25 -5.84 -2.70
CA ALA A 86 -5.04 -7.29 -2.74
C ALA A 86 -3.68 -7.69 -3.32
N SER A 87 -3.18 -6.99 -4.34
CA SER A 87 -1.90 -7.32 -4.97
C SER A 87 -0.72 -7.04 -4.04
N ALA A 88 -0.76 -5.96 -3.27
CA ALA A 88 0.25 -5.67 -2.26
C ALA A 88 0.25 -6.73 -1.16
N LEU A 89 -0.93 -7.13 -0.71
CA LEU A 89 -1.10 -8.20 0.28
C LEU A 89 -0.52 -9.53 -0.22
N GLU A 90 -0.84 -9.91 -1.46
CA GLU A 90 -0.33 -11.13 -2.09
C GLU A 90 1.18 -11.06 -2.31
N GLY A 91 1.69 -9.96 -2.85
CA GLY A 91 3.11 -9.81 -3.18
C GLY A 91 4.03 -9.78 -1.96
N VAL A 92 3.55 -9.26 -0.82
CA VAL A 92 4.34 -9.12 0.40
C VAL A 92 4.12 -10.31 1.35
N LEU A 93 2.87 -10.71 1.57
CA LEU A 93 2.53 -11.75 2.56
C LEU A 93 2.15 -13.10 1.95
N GLY A 94 2.03 -13.19 0.62
CA GLY A 94 1.63 -14.42 -0.06
C GLY A 94 0.16 -14.78 0.12
N VAL A 95 -0.67 -13.87 0.63
CA VAL A 95 -2.09 -14.11 0.87
C VAL A 95 -2.90 -13.72 -0.35
N LYS A 96 -3.67 -14.67 -0.91
CA LYS A 96 -4.55 -14.44 -2.06
C LYS A 96 -5.95 -14.09 -1.60
N GLY A 97 -6.49 -12.98 -2.14
CA GLY A 97 -7.83 -12.51 -1.84
C GLY A 97 -7.97 -12.01 -0.41
N GLY A 98 -9.21 -11.78 0.01
CA GLY A 98 -9.51 -11.46 1.40
C GLY A 98 -9.16 -10.06 1.87
N ILE A 99 -8.91 -9.09 0.96
CA ILE A 99 -8.63 -7.71 1.40
C ILE A 99 -9.78 -7.12 2.22
N SER A 100 -11.02 -7.43 1.89
CA SER A 100 -12.18 -6.96 2.64
C SER A 100 -12.22 -7.48 4.08
N GLN A 101 -11.69 -8.67 4.31
CA GLN A 101 -11.60 -9.28 5.65
C GLN A 101 -10.32 -8.89 6.38
N LEU A 102 -9.23 -8.67 5.65
CA LEU A 102 -7.90 -8.43 6.24
C LEU A 102 -7.57 -6.95 6.42
N ARG A 103 -8.27 -6.04 5.71
CA ARG A 103 -8.05 -4.62 5.92
C ARG A 103 -8.26 -4.25 7.39
N GLY A 104 -7.43 -3.38 7.90
CA GLY A 104 -7.52 -2.93 9.28
C GLY A 104 -7.04 -3.92 10.34
N ARG A 105 -6.54 -5.08 9.94
CA ARG A 105 -5.99 -6.09 10.84
C ARG A 105 -4.46 -6.10 10.78
N TRP A 106 -3.83 -5.76 11.87
CA TRP A 106 -2.38 -5.75 11.98
C TRP A 106 -1.79 -7.14 11.79
N GLN A 107 -0.77 -7.20 10.94
CA GLN A 107 0.06 -8.38 10.72
C GLN A 107 1.49 -8.06 11.19
N GLN A 108 2.22 -9.04 11.66
CA GLN A 108 3.63 -8.87 11.98
C GLN A 108 4.47 -9.84 11.16
N GLY A 109 5.52 -9.33 10.54
CA GLY A 109 6.43 -10.16 9.75
C GLY A 109 7.21 -11.13 10.64
N LYS A 110 7.44 -12.33 10.10
CA LYS A 110 8.15 -13.41 10.82
C LYS A 110 9.55 -13.66 10.27
N GLU A 111 9.76 -13.35 9.01
CA GLU A 111 11.03 -13.61 8.30
C GLU A 111 11.57 -12.32 7.70
N GLU A 112 12.90 -12.24 7.56
CA GLU A 112 13.52 -11.10 6.92
C GLU A 112 13.11 -10.96 5.44
N PRO A 113 12.95 -9.74 4.90
CA PRO A 113 13.19 -8.45 5.58
C PRO A 113 12.00 -7.92 6.38
N LEU A 114 10.94 -8.72 6.56
CA LEU A 114 9.70 -8.30 7.22
C LEU A 114 9.71 -8.53 8.73
N ALA A 115 10.67 -9.27 9.25
CA ALA A 115 10.70 -9.70 10.66
C ALA A 115 10.54 -8.51 11.62
N GLY A 116 9.57 -8.62 12.53
CA GLY A 116 9.27 -7.62 13.55
C GLY A 116 8.54 -6.38 13.05
N ARG A 117 8.38 -6.19 11.74
CA ARG A 117 7.69 -5.02 11.18
C ARG A 117 6.18 -5.20 11.25
N TRP A 118 5.49 -4.14 11.57
CA TRP A 118 4.04 -4.11 11.60
C TRP A 118 3.47 -3.76 10.22
N MET A 119 2.49 -4.53 9.75
CA MET A 119 1.88 -4.35 8.44
C MET A 119 0.36 -4.24 8.59
N LEU A 120 -0.22 -3.24 7.91
CA LEU A 120 -1.66 -3.03 7.90
C LEU A 120 -2.17 -3.03 6.46
N PRO A 121 -2.98 -4.02 6.07
CA PRO A 121 -3.69 -4.00 4.80
C PRO A 121 -4.79 -2.93 4.82
N ILE A 122 -4.92 -2.20 3.71
CA ILE A 122 -6.01 -1.25 3.47
C ILE A 122 -6.56 -1.45 2.05
N PHE A 123 -7.73 -0.90 1.77
CA PHE A 123 -8.24 -0.86 0.40
C PHE A 123 -7.30 -0.08 -0.52
N HIS A 124 -7.18 -0.52 -1.78
CA HIS A 124 -6.45 0.24 -2.78
C HIS A 124 -7.18 1.55 -3.09
N PRO A 125 -6.46 2.67 -3.25
CA PRO A 125 -7.10 3.96 -3.57
C PRO A 125 -7.98 3.93 -4.82
N SER A 126 -7.65 3.13 -5.84
CA SER A 126 -8.49 2.96 -7.04
C SER A 126 -9.87 2.42 -6.70
N TYR A 127 -9.97 1.50 -5.73
CA TYR A 127 -11.25 0.99 -5.25
C TYR A 127 -12.08 2.10 -4.60
N LEU A 128 -11.44 3.00 -3.88
CA LEU A 128 -12.10 4.14 -3.24
C LEU A 128 -12.59 5.17 -4.27
N LEU A 129 -11.88 5.34 -5.38
CA LEU A 129 -12.35 6.18 -6.49
C LEU A 129 -13.64 5.64 -7.11
N ARG A 130 -13.80 4.32 -7.18
CA ARG A 130 -15.01 3.67 -7.67
C ARG A 130 -16.13 3.59 -6.62
N ASN A 131 -15.80 3.82 -5.35
CA ASN A 131 -16.73 3.75 -4.22
C ASN A 131 -16.58 5.02 -3.38
N PRO A 132 -17.04 6.18 -3.88
CA PRO A 132 -16.70 7.48 -3.31
C PRO A 132 -17.49 7.89 -2.07
N SER A 133 -18.46 7.10 -1.61
CA SER A 133 -19.24 7.42 -0.42
C SER A 133 -18.34 7.63 0.80
N ARG A 134 -18.68 8.61 1.63
CA ARG A 134 -18.03 8.90 2.92
C ARG A 134 -18.89 8.51 4.12
N GLU A 135 -20.02 7.85 3.86
CA GLU A 135 -20.92 7.42 4.93
C GLU A 135 -20.24 6.38 5.83
N GLN A 136 -20.71 6.31 7.07
CA GLN A 136 -20.24 5.33 8.03
C GLN A 136 -20.32 3.92 7.46
N GLY A 137 -19.22 3.16 7.56
CA GLY A 137 -19.12 1.80 7.04
C GLY A 137 -18.76 1.72 5.55
N SER A 138 -18.69 2.85 4.83
CA SER A 138 -18.23 2.85 3.43
C SER A 138 -16.73 2.54 3.32
N PRO A 139 -16.26 2.12 2.14
CA PRO A 139 -14.82 1.86 1.96
C PRO A 139 -13.91 3.04 2.33
N LYS A 140 -14.27 4.27 1.98
CA LYS A 140 -13.51 5.46 2.37
C LYS A 140 -13.49 5.69 3.88
N TRP A 141 -14.65 5.53 4.53
CA TRP A 141 -14.76 5.67 5.98
C TRP A 141 -13.88 4.62 6.69
N LEU A 142 -13.95 3.36 6.24
CA LEU A 142 -13.14 2.27 6.79
C LEU A 142 -11.64 2.54 6.61
N THR A 143 -11.22 2.99 5.42
CA THR A 143 -9.81 3.29 5.13
C THR A 143 -9.30 4.46 5.97
N TRP A 144 -10.11 5.47 6.18
CA TRP A 144 -9.76 6.59 7.06
C TRP A 144 -9.51 6.12 8.50
N HIS A 145 -10.34 5.22 9.02
CA HIS A 145 -10.11 4.60 10.32
C HIS A 145 -8.84 3.75 10.34
N ASP A 146 -8.59 2.99 9.29
CA ASP A 146 -7.36 2.19 9.18
C ASP A 146 -6.11 3.09 9.22
N LEU A 147 -6.14 4.22 8.52
CA LEU A 147 -5.02 5.18 8.52
C LEU A 147 -4.87 5.91 9.87
N GLN A 148 -5.95 6.13 10.59
CA GLN A 148 -5.85 6.62 11.97
C GLN A 148 -5.13 5.61 12.87
N ASP A 149 -5.37 4.32 12.68
CA ASP A 149 -4.64 3.26 13.40
C ASP A 149 -3.15 3.29 13.07
N VAL A 150 -2.81 3.49 11.79
CA VAL A 150 -1.41 3.68 11.37
C VAL A 150 -0.77 4.85 12.12
N LYS A 151 -1.46 5.99 12.15
CA LYS A 151 -0.96 7.18 12.83
C LYS A 151 -0.73 6.93 14.33
N ARG A 152 -1.70 6.32 15.00
CA ARG A 152 -1.58 5.98 16.42
C ARG A 152 -0.39 5.06 16.69
N ARG A 153 -0.18 4.05 15.85
CA ARG A 153 0.95 3.14 15.99
C ARG A 153 2.29 3.85 15.79
N LEU A 154 2.39 4.73 14.80
CA LEU A 154 3.60 5.52 14.56
C LEU A 154 3.93 6.42 15.76
N GLU A 155 2.93 7.02 16.37
CA GLU A 155 3.11 7.88 17.55
C GLU A 155 3.49 7.09 18.82
N GLY A 156 3.17 5.81 18.88
CA GLY A 156 3.49 4.93 20.00
C GLY A 156 4.84 4.20 19.89
N LEU A 157 5.61 4.48 18.86
CA LEU A 157 6.92 3.83 18.65
C LEU A 157 8.04 4.46 19.47
#